data_04d9d2f15d25b27d3beeb621da104919
#
_entry.id   04d9d2f15d25b27d3beeb621da104919
#
_cell.length_a   1.000
_cell.length_b   1.000
_cell.length_c   1.000
_cell.angle_alpha   90.00
_cell.angle_beta   90.00
_cell.angle_gamma   90.00
#
_symmetry.space_group_name_H-M   'P 1'
#
loop_
_entity.id
_entity.type
_entity.pdbx_description
1 polymer ?
#
loop_
_entity_poly.entity_id
_entity_poly.type
_entity_poly.pdbx_seq_one_letter_code
_entity_poly.pdbx_strand_id
1 'polypeptide(L)'
;MRLVRAAGLTMTVLALAGAAAPPGIVGSGAVAVAFRMSDPRITESSGLAISRSRPGLAYTVNDSGDGPYVYAIDMGTGAVVGVTALAGVEAVDFEAMGTGPDATLLVADIGDNDADRDVVRVHVIDEPRRGSVAVEPRSVELTYPDGPHDAEAVLTVGDRLVVVTKEFVGAGFYAAPVFTEDSGTAFVLRRVGDAPAVVTDATVLDDGRVVVRDYGRGYVVRPDGWRQVGRFRLPRMPQGETIAAADIGQVVYAGSEGTDSAVYRLRVPGPGADGETGRRPGERSTAASGHTDVPAATPPSTPPSTGSGTAQLAPWLMAGGVLALIAAAAAVRRRRW
;
A
#
# COMPACT_ATOMS: atom_id res chain seq x y z
N MET A 1 -55.87 -7.77 -54.34
CA MET A 1 -55.42 -7.63 -52.96
C MET A 1 -53.86 -7.57 -52.92
N ARG A 2 -53.32 -6.41 -52.77
CA ARG A 2 -51.85 -6.21 -52.71
C ARG A 2 -51.46 -5.93 -51.25
N LEU A 3 -50.64 -6.80 -50.68
CA LEU A 3 -50.05 -6.57 -49.36
C LEU A 3 -48.87 -5.61 -49.49
N VAL A 4 -48.90 -4.53 -48.73
CA VAL A 4 -47.79 -3.62 -48.54
C VAL A 4 -47.02 -4.06 -47.33
N ARG A 5 -45.73 -4.43 -47.50
CA ARG A 5 -44.79 -4.69 -46.40
C ARG A 5 -44.17 -3.38 -45.98
N ALA A 6 -44.38 -2.98 -44.73
CA ALA A 6 -43.66 -1.89 -44.10
C ALA A 6 -42.31 -2.40 -43.56
N ALA A 7 -41.21 -1.83 -44.02
CA ALA A 7 -39.89 -2.08 -43.48
C ALA A 7 -39.62 -1.10 -42.31
N GLY A 8 -39.53 -1.66 -41.10
CA GLY A 8 -39.14 -0.92 -39.92
C GLY A 8 -37.61 -0.76 -39.83
N LEU A 9 -37.16 0.46 -39.87
CA LEU A 9 -35.74 0.85 -39.69
C LEU A 9 -35.44 0.92 -38.18
N THR A 10 -34.74 -0.08 -37.64
CA THR A 10 -34.29 -0.06 -36.23
C THR A 10 -33.00 0.71 -36.15
N MET A 11 -33.03 1.91 -35.55
CA MET A 11 -31.87 2.74 -35.28
C MET A 11 -31.18 2.23 -34.00
N THR A 12 -30.04 1.56 -34.14
CA THR A 12 -29.21 1.13 -32.99
C THR A 12 -28.38 2.31 -32.52
N VAL A 13 -28.73 2.87 -31.36
CA VAL A 13 -27.90 3.91 -30.69
C VAL A 13 -26.74 3.22 -30.02
N LEU A 14 -25.55 3.37 -30.57
CA LEU A 14 -24.30 2.93 -29.99
C LEU A 14 -23.91 3.90 -28.88
N ALA A 15 -24.14 3.56 -27.62
CA ALA A 15 -23.65 4.33 -26.49
C ALA A 15 -22.12 4.13 -26.39
N LEU A 16 -21.35 5.15 -26.74
CA LEU A 16 -19.92 5.20 -26.37
C LEU A 16 -19.81 5.33 -24.84
N ALA A 17 -19.47 4.24 -24.20
CA ALA A 17 -19.00 4.29 -22.82
C ALA A 17 -17.67 5.05 -22.82
N GLY A 18 -17.66 6.26 -22.29
CA GLY A 18 -16.47 7.04 -22.09
C GLY A 18 -15.55 6.31 -21.10
N ALA A 19 -14.44 5.77 -21.57
CA ALA A 19 -13.38 5.25 -20.71
C ALA A 19 -12.87 6.41 -19.83
N ALA A 20 -13.06 6.31 -18.52
CA ALA A 20 -12.46 7.24 -17.56
C ALA A 20 -10.93 7.20 -17.74
N ALA A 21 -10.30 8.36 -17.92
CA ALA A 21 -8.85 8.45 -18.01
C ALA A 21 -8.21 7.88 -16.72
N PRO A 22 -7.09 7.15 -16.82
CA PRO A 22 -6.41 6.62 -15.63
C PRO A 22 -5.96 7.78 -14.74
N PRO A 23 -6.04 7.65 -13.39
CA PRO A 23 -5.63 8.69 -12.48
C PRO A 23 -4.16 9.06 -12.68
N GLY A 24 -3.86 10.35 -12.77
CA GLY A 24 -2.52 10.89 -13.00
C GLY A 24 -1.55 10.55 -11.85
N ILE A 25 -0.24 10.52 -12.15
CA ILE A 25 0.81 10.44 -11.11
C ILE A 25 1.01 11.84 -10.55
N VAL A 26 0.79 12.02 -9.26
CA VAL A 26 1.05 13.29 -8.55
C VAL A 26 2.48 13.26 -8.02
N GLY A 27 3.23 14.33 -8.21
CA GLY A 27 4.59 14.47 -7.65
C GLY A 27 4.54 14.40 -6.12
N SER A 28 5.43 13.62 -5.50
CA SER A 28 5.57 13.59 -4.03
C SER A 28 6.07 14.94 -3.53
N GLY A 29 5.42 15.49 -2.49
CA GLY A 29 5.95 16.62 -1.73
C GLY A 29 7.32 16.29 -1.10
N ALA A 30 7.91 17.23 -0.35
CA ALA A 30 9.20 17.02 0.29
C ALA A 30 9.24 15.69 1.07
N VAL A 31 10.19 14.83 0.73
CA VAL A 31 10.45 13.55 1.37
C VAL A 31 11.61 13.75 2.34
N ALA A 32 11.45 13.36 3.59
CA ALA A 32 12.51 13.42 4.59
C ALA A 32 12.51 12.14 5.43
N VAL A 33 13.69 11.66 5.84
CA VAL A 33 13.79 10.64 6.89
C VAL A 33 13.29 11.27 8.19
N ALA A 34 12.26 10.67 8.78
CA ALA A 34 11.73 11.10 10.06
C ALA A 34 12.53 10.52 11.22
N PHE A 35 12.78 9.21 11.19
CA PHE A 35 13.59 8.48 12.16
C PHE A 35 14.09 7.17 11.55
N ARG A 36 14.92 6.43 12.30
CA ARG A 36 15.34 5.08 11.95
C ARG A 36 14.98 4.11 13.06
N MET A 37 14.47 2.96 12.71
CA MET A 37 14.22 1.86 13.65
C MET A 37 15.51 1.06 13.79
N SER A 38 16.36 1.46 14.75
CA SER A 38 17.72 0.91 14.92
C SER A 38 17.81 -0.20 15.99
N ASP A 39 16.71 -0.53 16.65
CA ASP A 39 16.70 -1.63 17.62
C ASP A 39 16.87 -2.96 16.88
N PRO A 40 17.85 -3.80 17.28
CA PRO A 40 18.14 -5.06 16.58
C PRO A 40 17.01 -6.11 16.68
N ARG A 41 16.01 -5.90 17.53
CA ARG A 41 14.82 -6.76 17.62
C ARG A 41 13.83 -6.48 16.50
N ILE A 42 13.87 -5.29 15.88
CA ILE A 42 13.01 -4.95 14.76
C ILE A 42 13.75 -5.30 13.48
N THR A 43 13.48 -6.49 12.96
CA THR A 43 14.12 -7.04 11.76
C THR A 43 13.19 -7.05 10.56
N GLU A 44 11.90 -7.20 10.79
CA GLU A 44 10.86 -7.41 9.76
C GLU A 44 9.61 -6.59 10.14
N SER A 45 9.79 -5.25 10.22
CA SER A 45 8.68 -4.33 10.56
C SER A 45 7.56 -4.43 9.50
N SER A 46 6.45 -5.04 9.87
CA SER A 46 5.29 -5.32 9.03
C SER A 46 4.01 -4.67 9.56
N GLY A 47 4.00 -3.40 9.70
CA GLY A 47 2.90 -2.61 10.22
C GLY A 47 3.41 -1.42 11.03
N LEU A 48 2.81 -0.26 10.84
CA LEU A 48 3.16 0.97 11.54
C LEU A 48 1.90 1.71 11.97
N ALA A 49 1.86 2.13 13.22
CA ALA A 49 0.82 3.03 13.71
C ALA A 49 1.44 4.24 14.41
N ILE A 50 0.91 5.44 14.15
CA ILE A 50 1.27 6.64 14.89
C ILE A 50 0.29 6.81 16.04
N SER A 51 0.81 6.99 17.25
CA SER A 51 -0.04 7.17 18.44
C SER A 51 -0.93 8.39 18.32
N ARG A 52 -2.20 8.21 18.61
CA ARG A 52 -3.19 9.28 18.66
C ARG A 52 -3.28 9.93 20.04
N SER A 53 -2.97 9.17 21.09
CA SER A 53 -3.07 9.65 22.48
C SER A 53 -1.74 10.05 23.10
N ARG A 54 -0.59 9.67 22.47
CA ARG A 54 0.77 9.90 22.98
C ARG A 54 1.67 10.50 21.92
N PRO A 55 1.65 11.81 21.73
CA PRO A 55 2.45 12.48 20.72
C PRO A 55 3.93 12.08 20.79
N GLY A 56 4.52 11.80 19.63
CA GLY A 56 5.92 11.38 19.50
C GLY A 56 6.17 9.87 19.69
N LEU A 57 5.13 9.05 19.84
CA LEU A 57 5.23 7.60 19.78
C LEU A 57 4.69 7.06 18.46
N ALA A 58 5.37 6.03 17.98
CA ALA A 58 4.90 5.13 16.93
C ALA A 58 4.96 3.70 17.45
N TYR A 59 4.23 2.80 16.80
CA TYR A 59 4.20 1.38 17.13
C TYR A 59 4.43 0.54 15.89
N THR A 60 5.13 -0.58 16.06
CA THR A 60 5.33 -1.58 15.01
C THR A 60 5.28 -2.98 15.58
N VAL A 61 5.06 -3.94 14.70
CA VAL A 61 5.22 -5.38 14.94
C VAL A 61 6.28 -5.92 13.98
N ASN A 62 6.87 -7.05 14.26
CA ASN A 62 7.57 -7.83 13.25
C ASN A 62 6.59 -8.80 12.60
N ASP A 63 6.88 -9.17 11.38
CA ASP A 63 6.29 -10.27 10.63
C ASP A 63 6.46 -11.62 11.38
N SER A 64 6.06 -12.69 10.77
CA SER A 64 6.10 -14.06 11.29
C SER A 64 7.45 -14.44 11.94
N GLY A 65 7.39 -15.19 13.02
CA GLY A 65 8.59 -15.79 13.67
C GLY A 65 9.23 -14.98 14.80
N ASP A 66 8.75 -13.78 15.12
CA ASP A 66 9.20 -13.03 16.33
C ASP A 66 8.29 -13.41 17.50
N GLY A 67 7.23 -13.40 17.63
CA GLY A 67 6.34 -13.56 18.77
C GLY A 67 5.38 -12.37 18.87
N PRO A 68 4.40 -12.47 19.79
CA PRO A 68 3.31 -11.51 19.85
C PRO A 68 3.73 -10.22 20.57
N TYR A 69 4.64 -9.46 19.97
CA TYR A 69 5.19 -8.24 20.54
C TYR A 69 4.81 -7.00 19.73
N VAL A 70 4.40 -5.94 20.43
CA VAL A 70 4.25 -4.58 19.91
C VAL A 70 5.39 -3.71 20.45
N TYR A 71 6.16 -3.11 19.56
CA TYR A 71 7.28 -2.23 19.90
C TYR A 71 6.82 -0.77 19.85
N ALA A 72 6.96 -0.06 20.98
CA ALA A 72 6.74 1.38 21.06
C ALA A 72 8.04 2.12 20.76
N ILE A 73 8.00 2.99 19.75
CA ILE A 73 9.16 3.72 19.21
C ILE A 73 9.02 5.21 19.53
N ASP A 74 10.07 5.82 20.05
CA ASP A 74 10.19 7.27 20.14
C ASP A 74 10.54 7.85 18.77
N MET A 75 9.64 8.61 18.18
CA MET A 75 9.78 9.15 16.81
C MET A 75 10.90 10.20 16.70
N GLY A 76 11.34 10.80 17.81
CA GLY A 76 12.43 11.77 17.81
C GLY A 76 13.81 11.10 17.72
N THR A 77 13.93 9.87 18.23
CA THR A 77 15.21 9.15 18.31
C THR A 77 15.24 7.86 17.51
N GLY A 78 14.08 7.27 17.21
CA GLY A 78 13.94 5.95 16.60
C GLY A 78 14.17 4.78 17.57
N ALA A 79 14.39 5.06 18.84
CA ALA A 79 14.66 4.05 19.86
C ALA A 79 13.36 3.35 20.30
N VAL A 80 13.44 2.06 20.56
CA VAL A 80 12.37 1.32 21.26
C VAL A 80 12.34 1.78 22.73
N VAL A 81 11.20 2.28 23.16
CA VAL A 81 10.96 2.82 24.50
C VAL A 81 9.95 2.00 25.29
N GLY A 82 9.41 0.96 24.69
CA GLY A 82 8.50 0.01 25.33
C GLY A 82 8.31 -1.23 24.47
N VAL A 83 7.98 -2.34 25.11
CA VAL A 83 7.58 -3.59 24.45
C VAL A 83 6.36 -4.14 25.15
N THR A 84 5.30 -4.38 24.39
CA THR A 84 4.07 -4.97 24.89
C THR A 84 3.94 -6.39 24.37
N ALA A 85 3.93 -7.36 25.27
CA ALA A 85 3.63 -8.76 24.93
C ALA A 85 2.11 -8.95 24.95
N LEU A 86 1.56 -9.57 23.90
CA LEU A 86 0.15 -9.95 23.83
C LEU A 86 -0.01 -11.32 24.49
N ALA A 87 -0.47 -11.32 25.75
CA ALA A 87 -0.60 -12.56 26.53
C ALA A 87 -1.69 -13.46 25.94
N GLY A 88 -1.39 -14.76 25.84
CA GLY A 88 -2.33 -15.75 25.31
C GLY A 88 -2.50 -15.73 23.80
N VAL A 89 -1.72 -14.93 23.08
CA VAL A 89 -1.70 -14.89 21.61
C VAL A 89 -0.61 -15.79 21.08
N GLU A 90 -0.96 -16.62 20.13
CA GLU A 90 -0.03 -17.30 19.23
C GLU A 90 0.08 -16.46 17.97
N ALA A 91 1.22 -15.81 17.76
CA ALA A 91 1.47 -15.05 16.53
C ALA A 91 1.76 -16.03 15.40
N VAL A 92 0.90 -16.08 14.40
CA VAL A 92 1.06 -16.95 13.23
C VAL A 92 1.74 -16.15 12.12
N ASP A 93 1.14 -15.03 11.72
CA ASP A 93 1.63 -14.20 10.60
C ASP A 93 1.14 -12.76 10.78
N PHE A 94 1.88 -11.96 11.58
CA PHE A 94 1.55 -10.56 11.83
C PHE A 94 1.97 -9.70 10.64
N GLU A 95 1.00 -9.18 9.87
CA GLU A 95 1.27 -8.42 8.65
C GLU A 95 0.83 -6.96 8.72
N ALA A 96 0.03 -6.58 9.70
CA ALA A 96 -0.47 -5.21 9.73
C ALA A 96 -0.67 -4.65 11.13
N MET A 97 -0.58 -3.34 11.21
CA MET A 97 -0.98 -2.58 12.38
C MET A 97 -1.80 -1.36 11.97
N GLY A 98 -2.91 -1.13 12.65
CA GLY A 98 -3.78 0.02 12.44
C GLY A 98 -4.14 0.73 13.73
N THR A 99 -4.76 1.90 13.61
CA THR A 99 -5.38 2.60 14.73
C THR A 99 -6.87 2.32 14.77
N GLY A 100 -7.36 1.88 15.93
CA GLY A 100 -8.78 1.68 16.21
C GLY A 100 -9.45 2.93 16.80
N PRO A 101 -10.75 2.84 17.14
CA PRO A 101 -11.43 3.87 17.92
C PRO A 101 -10.83 3.99 19.32
N ASP A 102 -11.11 5.09 20.01
CA ASP A 102 -10.77 5.32 21.43
C ASP A 102 -9.28 5.10 21.78
N ALA A 103 -8.38 5.48 20.86
CA ALA A 103 -6.93 5.32 21.00
C ALA A 103 -6.51 3.85 21.25
N THR A 104 -7.11 2.93 20.52
CA THR A 104 -6.69 1.53 20.46
C THR A 104 -5.79 1.26 19.27
N LEU A 105 -5.00 0.19 19.37
CA LEU A 105 -4.25 -0.40 18.26
C LEU A 105 -4.92 -1.69 17.79
N LEU A 106 -4.92 -1.86 16.48
CA LEU A 106 -5.26 -3.10 15.81
C LEU A 106 -3.95 -3.79 15.44
N VAL A 107 -3.70 -4.97 15.98
CA VAL A 107 -2.58 -5.83 15.61
C VAL A 107 -3.15 -6.99 14.83
N ALA A 108 -2.79 -7.12 13.57
CA ALA A 108 -3.47 -8.02 12.64
C ALA A 108 -2.60 -9.22 12.27
N ASP A 109 -3.05 -10.39 12.71
CA ASP A 109 -2.55 -11.72 12.36
C ASP A 109 -3.35 -12.24 11.18
N ILE A 110 -3.02 -11.73 9.98
CA ILE A 110 -3.82 -11.85 8.77
C ILE A 110 -3.04 -12.35 7.55
N GLY A 111 -1.74 -12.54 7.66
CA GLY A 111 -0.93 -13.13 6.60
C GLY A 111 -1.31 -14.59 6.36
N ASP A 112 -1.31 -14.99 5.08
CA ASP A 112 -1.66 -16.33 4.63
C ASP A 112 -1.09 -16.61 3.24
N ASN A 113 0.23 -16.58 3.15
CA ASN A 113 0.95 -16.73 1.88
C ASN A 113 0.60 -18.01 1.09
N ASP A 114 0.14 -19.05 1.78
CA ASP A 114 -0.27 -20.32 1.17
C ASP A 114 -1.80 -20.40 0.92
N ALA A 115 -2.57 -19.37 1.35
CA ALA A 115 -4.03 -19.27 1.26
C ALA A 115 -4.73 -20.53 1.83
N ASP A 116 -4.37 -20.92 3.04
CA ASP A 116 -4.89 -22.13 3.70
C ASP A 116 -5.48 -21.87 5.11
N ARG A 117 -5.52 -20.61 5.57
CA ARG A 117 -6.10 -20.22 6.85
C ARG A 117 -7.59 -19.93 6.72
N ASP A 118 -8.44 -20.79 7.26
CA ASP A 118 -9.89 -20.57 7.32
C ASP A 118 -10.25 -19.34 8.17
N VAL A 119 -9.41 -18.99 9.15
CA VAL A 119 -9.64 -17.91 10.11
C VAL A 119 -8.37 -17.09 10.29
N VAL A 120 -8.47 -15.78 10.14
CA VAL A 120 -7.44 -14.81 10.51
C VAL A 120 -7.90 -13.98 11.70
N ARG A 121 -7.00 -13.25 12.37
CA ARG A 121 -7.33 -12.57 13.64
C ARG A 121 -6.86 -11.12 13.66
N VAL A 122 -7.63 -10.29 14.35
CA VAL A 122 -7.21 -8.94 14.75
C VAL A 122 -7.27 -8.84 16.26
N HIS A 123 -6.15 -8.46 16.86
CA HIS A 123 -5.98 -8.27 18.29
C HIS A 123 -6.07 -6.77 18.60
N VAL A 124 -6.91 -6.39 19.55
CA VAL A 124 -7.13 -5.01 19.95
C VAL A 124 -6.59 -4.78 21.33
N ILE A 125 -5.76 -3.76 21.46
CA ILE A 125 -5.20 -3.29 22.74
C ILE A 125 -5.31 -1.76 22.84
N ASP A 126 -5.31 -1.24 24.06
CA ASP A 126 -5.08 0.20 24.25
C ASP A 126 -3.69 0.57 23.77
N GLU A 127 -3.51 1.79 23.25
CA GLU A 127 -2.18 2.27 22.89
C GLU A 127 -1.20 2.12 24.06
N PRO A 128 -0.09 1.32 23.91
CA PRO A 128 0.86 1.10 24.97
C PRO A 128 1.58 2.37 25.41
N ARG A 129 2.00 2.39 26.66
CA ARG A 129 2.90 3.42 27.22
C ARG A 129 4.35 3.03 27.02
N ARG A 130 5.25 3.94 27.35
CA ARG A 130 6.67 3.62 27.51
C ARG A 130 6.84 2.57 28.61
N GLY A 131 7.84 1.69 28.47
CA GLY A 131 8.09 0.56 29.37
C GLY A 131 7.58 -0.75 28.79
N SER A 132 7.91 -1.86 29.47
CA SER A 132 7.52 -3.20 29.02
C SER A 132 6.39 -3.74 29.88
N VAL A 133 5.39 -4.35 29.24
CA VAL A 133 4.19 -4.87 29.89
C VAL A 133 3.66 -6.08 29.11
N ALA A 134 2.92 -6.95 29.78
CA ALA A 134 2.09 -7.95 29.13
C ALA A 134 0.61 -7.52 29.28
N VAL A 135 -0.14 -7.63 28.19
CA VAL A 135 -1.57 -7.33 28.14
C VAL A 135 -2.32 -8.48 27.49
N GLU A 136 -3.51 -8.78 27.97
CA GLU A 136 -4.42 -9.68 27.31
C GLU A 136 -5.23 -8.89 26.29
N PRO A 137 -5.07 -9.13 24.98
CA PRO A 137 -5.81 -8.38 23.97
C PRO A 137 -7.24 -8.91 23.83
N ARG A 138 -8.13 -8.07 23.33
CA ARG A 138 -9.37 -8.56 22.78
C ARG A 138 -9.14 -9.03 21.35
N SER A 139 -9.32 -10.32 21.10
CA SER A 139 -9.11 -10.93 19.78
C SER A 139 -10.42 -11.12 19.05
N VAL A 140 -10.41 -10.85 17.76
CA VAL A 140 -11.55 -10.99 16.86
C VAL A 140 -11.17 -11.89 15.69
N GLU A 141 -11.97 -12.91 15.45
CA GLU A 141 -11.83 -13.85 14.36
C GLU A 141 -12.54 -13.32 13.11
N LEU A 142 -11.86 -13.43 11.97
CA LEU A 142 -12.37 -13.00 10.68
C LEU A 142 -12.29 -14.16 9.70
N THR A 143 -13.36 -14.36 8.92
CA THR A 143 -13.40 -15.33 7.84
C THR A 143 -13.77 -14.65 6.53
N TYR A 144 -13.17 -15.07 5.43
CA TYR A 144 -13.52 -14.57 4.11
C TYR A 144 -14.67 -15.41 3.52
N PRO A 145 -15.63 -14.79 2.80
CA PRO A 145 -16.78 -15.52 2.26
C PRO A 145 -16.45 -16.35 1.02
N ASP A 146 -15.31 -16.07 0.40
CA ASP A 146 -14.86 -16.59 -0.89
C ASP A 146 -13.59 -17.44 -0.81
N GLY A 147 -13.19 -17.81 0.41
CA GLY A 147 -12.01 -18.63 0.70
C GLY A 147 -10.87 -17.85 1.33
N PRO A 148 -9.80 -18.52 1.74
CA PRO A 148 -8.62 -17.88 2.34
C PRO A 148 -7.95 -16.86 1.43
N HIS A 149 -7.39 -15.79 2.02
CA HIS A 149 -6.65 -14.75 1.34
C HIS A 149 -5.46 -14.32 2.18
N ASP A 150 -4.33 -14.10 1.55
CA ASP A 150 -3.22 -13.35 2.13
C ASP A 150 -3.57 -11.87 2.24
N ALA A 151 -3.29 -11.24 3.38
CA ALA A 151 -3.65 -9.85 3.61
C ALA A 151 -2.58 -9.08 4.39
N GLU A 152 -2.44 -7.79 4.07
CA GLU A 152 -1.29 -6.97 4.50
C GLU A 152 -1.71 -5.61 5.10
N ALA A 153 -3.00 -5.35 5.26
CA ALA A 153 -3.43 -4.11 5.89
C ALA A 153 -4.72 -4.27 6.70
N VAL A 154 -4.80 -3.55 7.81
CA VAL A 154 -5.99 -3.43 8.65
C VAL A 154 -6.31 -1.96 8.93
N LEU A 155 -7.56 -1.56 8.74
CA LEU A 155 -8.02 -0.19 8.82
C LEU A 155 -9.30 -0.06 9.63
N THR A 156 -9.49 1.08 10.28
CA THR A 156 -10.82 1.53 10.72
C THR A 156 -11.31 2.62 9.78
N VAL A 157 -12.38 2.36 9.04
CA VAL A 157 -13.00 3.30 8.09
C VAL A 157 -14.46 3.55 8.49
N GLY A 158 -14.74 4.69 9.12
CA GLY A 158 -16.03 4.97 9.71
C GLY A 158 -16.37 3.95 10.81
N ASP A 159 -17.47 3.24 10.64
CA ASP A 159 -17.95 2.19 11.53
C ASP A 159 -17.52 0.76 11.11
N ARG A 160 -16.48 0.64 10.30
CA ARG A 160 -16.04 -0.63 9.74
C ARG A 160 -14.57 -0.91 10.02
N LEU A 161 -14.30 -2.17 10.38
CA LEU A 161 -13.01 -2.77 10.24
C LEU A 161 -12.84 -3.20 8.77
N VAL A 162 -11.72 -2.87 8.17
CA VAL A 162 -11.41 -3.24 6.77
C VAL A 162 -10.06 -3.92 6.72
N VAL A 163 -10.03 -5.07 6.06
CA VAL A 163 -8.79 -5.81 5.74
C VAL A 163 -8.54 -5.67 4.24
N VAL A 164 -7.27 -5.55 3.86
CA VAL A 164 -6.86 -5.40 2.44
C VAL A 164 -5.97 -6.56 2.06
N THR A 165 -6.38 -7.31 1.03
CA THR A 165 -5.65 -8.51 0.60
C THR A 165 -4.48 -8.17 -0.33
N LYS A 166 -3.45 -9.04 -0.35
CA LYS A 166 -2.24 -8.91 -1.16
C LYS A 166 -2.23 -9.96 -2.27
N GLU A 167 -2.67 -9.58 -3.44
CA GLU A 167 -2.76 -10.47 -4.59
C GLU A 167 -2.27 -9.78 -5.86
N PHE A 168 -1.75 -10.54 -6.81
CA PHE A 168 -1.40 -10.01 -8.13
C PHE A 168 -2.63 -9.68 -8.97
N VAL A 169 -3.71 -10.44 -8.79
CA VAL A 169 -4.99 -10.27 -9.49
C VAL A 169 -6.10 -10.54 -8.49
N GLY A 170 -7.05 -9.63 -8.39
CA GLY A 170 -8.21 -9.84 -7.54
C GLY A 170 -8.08 -9.30 -6.12
N ALA A 171 -7.01 -8.61 -5.77
CA ALA A 171 -6.87 -7.96 -4.48
C ALA A 171 -8.11 -7.13 -4.11
N GLY A 172 -8.52 -7.18 -2.86
CA GLY A 172 -9.79 -6.61 -2.41
C GLY A 172 -9.74 -5.90 -1.06
N PHE A 173 -10.71 -5.02 -0.87
CA PHE A 173 -11.10 -4.51 0.42
C PHE A 173 -12.21 -5.38 0.97
N TYR A 174 -12.03 -5.93 2.16
CA TYR A 174 -13.00 -6.76 2.87
C TYR A 174 -13.37 -6.10 4.20
N ALA A 175 -14.65 -5.99 4.50
CA ALA A 175 -15.14 -5.23 5.66
C ALA A 175 -16.01 -6.07 6.58
N ALA A 176 -15.86 -5.82 7.88
CA ALA A 176 -16.77 -6.20 8.95
C ALA A 176 -17.21 -4.94 9.73
N PRO A 177 -18.26 -5.00 10.56
CA PRO A 177 -18.51 -3.94 11.52
C PRO A 177 -17.30 -3.72 12.44
N VAL A 178 -17.02 -2.48 12.83
CA VAL A 178 -16.06 -2.21 13.91
C VAL A 178 -16.58 -2.91 15.17
N PHE A 179 -15.69 -3.64 15.82
CA PHE A 179 -16.04 -4.33 17.04
C PHE A 179 -15.88 -3.40 18.26
N THR A 180 -16.90 -3.38 19.09
CA THR A 180 -16.98 -2.70 20.38
C THR A 180 -16.94 -3.73 21.51
N GLU A 181 -16.89 -3.31 22.76
CA GLU A 181 -16.92 -4.23 23.90
C GLU A 181 -18.13 -5.17 23.89
N ASP A 182 -19.26 -4.70 23.36
CA ASP A 182 -20.53 -5.44 23.29
C ASP A 182 -20.68 -6.28 22.01
N SER A 183 -19.76 -6.20 21.06
CA SER A 183 -19.87 -6.95 19.81
C SER A 183 -19.33 -8.38 19.95
N GLY A 184 -19.77 -9.27 19.04
CA GLY A 184 -19.23 -10.63 18.97
C GLY A 184 -17.72 -10.64 18.68
N THR A 185 -17.13 -11.81 18.84
CA THR A 185 -15.68 -12.05 18.60
C THR A 185 -15.39 -12.74 17.27
N ALA A 186 -16.40 -13.00 16.45
CA ALA A 186 -16.23 -13.64 15.14
C ALA A 186 -17.13 -12.96 14.09
N PHE A 187 -16.56 -12.63 12.94
CA PHE A 187 -17.27 -12.00 11.83
C PHE A 187 -16.90 -12.62 10.49
N VAL A 188 -17.91 -12.71 9.62
CA VAL A 188 -17.69 -12.98 8.21
C VAL A 188 -17.46 -11.65 7.50
N LEU A 189 -16.30 -11.50 6.86
CA LEU A 189 -15.95 -10.35 6.05
C LEU A 189 -16.85 -10.26 4.81
N ARG A 190 -17.00 -9.08 4.27
CA ARG A 190 -17.68 -8.84 3.01
C ARG A 190 -16.79 -8.04 2.09
N ARG A 191 -16.56 -8.51 0.88
CA ARG A 191 -15.87 -7.76 -0.14
C ARG A 191 -16.64 -6.47 -0.46
N VAL A 192 -15.96 -5.33 -0.39
CA VAL A 192 -16.57 -3.99 -0.58
C VAL A 192 -15.95 -3.22 -1.74
N GLY A 193 -14.83 -3.66 -2.28
CA GLY A 193 -14.18 -3.03 -3.43
C GLY A 193 -12.92 -3.75 -3.86
N ASP A 194 -12.36 -3.29 -4.99
CA ASP A 194 -11.10 -3.79 -5.54
C ASP A 194 -9.93 -2.97 -5.00
N ALA A 195 -8.87 -3.64 -4.55
CA ALA A 195 -7.64 -3.04 -4.09
C ALA A 195 -6.58 -3.02 -5.21
N PRO A 196 -5.55 -2.15 -5.12
CA PRO A 196 -4.37 -2.27 -5.95
C PRO A 196 -3.69 -3.62 -5.78
N ALA A 197 -3.01 -4.10 -6.82
CA ALA A 197 -2.25 -5.34 -6.72
C ALA A 197 -1.04 -5.19 -5.80
N VAL A 198 -0.66 -6.29 -5.13
CA VAL A 198 0.57 -6.42 -4.31
C VAL A 198 0.62 -5.35 -3.19
N VAL A 199 -0.50 -5.21 -2.50
CA VAL A 199 -0.58 -4.35 -1.30
C VAL A 199 0.42 -4.83 -0.26
N THR A 200 1.10 -3.89 0.42
CA THR A 200 1.98 -4.19 1.55
C THR A 200 1.58 -3.44 2.83
N ASP A 201 0.73 -2.44 2.77
CA ASP A 201 0.08 -1.81 3.93
C ASP A 201 -0.93 -0.74 3.46
N ALA A 202 -1.74 -0.24 4.37
CA ALA A 202 -2.64 0.88 4.13
C ALA A 202 -2.89 1.70 5.41
N THR A 203 -3.33 2.95 5.24
CA THR A 203 -3.70 3.83 6.36
C THR A 203 -4.84 4.76 5.98
N VAL A 204 -5.53 5.29 6.99
CA VAL A 204 -6.64 6.26 6.82
C VAL A 204 -6.15 7.65 7.18
N LEU A 205 -6.31 8.59 6.25
CA LEU A 205 -6.02 10.02 6.47
C LEU A 205 -7.13 10.67 7.30
N ASP A 206 -6.83 11.84 7.87
CA ASP A 206 -7.79 12.65 8.67
C ASP A 206 -9.02 13.13 7.88
N ASP A 207 -8.93 13.20 6.56
CA ASP A 207 -10.07 13.53 5.68
C ASP A 207 -10.87 12.28 5.23
N GLY A 208 -10.59 11.12 5.79
CA GLY A 208 -11.27 9.86 5.54
C GLY A 208 -10.85 9.14 4.26
N ARG A 209 -9.91 9.69 3.48
CA ARG A 209 -9.31 8.95 2.36
C ARG A 209 -8.38 7.86 2.89
N VAL A 210 -8.29 6.78 2.13
CA VAL A 210 -7.36 5.69 2.39
C VAL A 210 -6.13 5.84 1.51
N VAL A 211 -4.96 5.64 2.08
CA VAL A 211 -3.72 5.46 1.32
C VAL A 211 -3.35 3.99 1.41
N VAL A 212 -3.35 3.32 0.27
CA VAL A 212 -2.84 1.95 0.12
C VAL A 212 -1.47 2.03 -0.50
N ARG A 213 -0.54 1.17 -0.10
CA ARG A 213 0.78 1.12 -0.71
C ARG A 213 1.08 -0.24 -1.34
N ASP A 214 1.91 -0.21 -2.40
CA ASP A 214 2.76 -1.31 -2.83
C ASP A 214 4.23 -1.00 -2.45
N TYR A 215 5.18 -1.79 -2.92
CA TYR A 215 6.62 -1.59 -2.63
C TYR A 215 7.17 -0.23 -3.07
N GLY A 216 6.57 0.45 -4.04
CA GLY A 216 7.11 1.68 -4.62
C GLY A 216 6.13 2.83 -4.80
N ARG A 217 4.85 2.60 -4.53
CA ARG A 217 3.78 3.58 -4.77
C ARG A 217 2.79 3.64 -3.62
N GLY A 218 2.23 4.82 -3.42
CA GLY A 218 1.02 5.03 -2.65
C GLY A 218 -0.16 5.32 -3.60
N TYR A 219 -1.30 4.72 -3.31
CA TYR A 219 -2.57 4.89 -4.03
C TYR A 219 -3.57 5.56 -3.09
N VAL A 220 -4.15 6.65 -3.54
CA VAL A 220 -5.17 7.36 -2.77
C VAL A 220 -6.54 6.84 -3.20
N VAL A 221 -7.29 6.31 -2.25
CA VAL A 221 -8.59 5.68 -2.46
C VAL A 221 -9.66 6.41 -1.66
N ARG A 222 -10.82 6.64 -2.25
CA ARG A 222 -12.02 7.08 -1.55
C ARG A 222 -12.82 5.87 -1.11
N PRO A 223 -13.15 5.74 0.19
CA PRO A 223 -13.95 4.63 0.69
C PRO A 223 -15.39 4.60 0.14
N ASP A 224 -15.90 5.77 -0.28
CA ASP A 224 -17.15 5.86 -1.02
C ASP A 224 -16.96 5.21 -2.41
N GLY A 225 -17.40 3.96 -2.52
CA GLY A 225 -17.24 3.11 -3.70
C GLY A 225 -15.81 2.60 -3.93
N TRP A 226 -14.90 2.71 -2.98
CA TRP A 226 -13.52 2.18 -3.01
C TRP A 226 -12.76 2.52 -4.30
N ARG A 227 -12.89 3.78 -4.70
CA ARG A 227 -12.37 4.24 -5.98
C ARG A 227 -11.01 4.92 -5.82
N GLN A 228 -10.02 4.44 -6.55
CA GLN A 228 -8.72 5.11 -6.63
C GLN A 228 -8.88 6.48 -7.28
N VAL A 229 -8.40 7.54 -6.61
CA VAL A 229 -8.48 8.94 -7.04
C VAL A 229 -7.11 9.59 -7.25
N GLY A 230 -6.03 8.90 -6.91
CA GLY A 230 -4.67 9.39 -7.10
C GLY A 230 -3.62 8.32 -6.85
N ARG A 231 -2.39 8.64 -7.19
CA ARG A 231 -1.21 7.82 -6.86
C ARG A 231 0.04 8.70 -6.78
N PHE A 232 1.01 8.28 -5.99
CA PHE A 232 2.29 8.98 -5.84
C PHE A 232 3.42 7.97 -5.67
N ARG A 233 4.65 8.44 -5.85
CA ARG A 233 5.84 7.59 -5.63
C ARG A 233 6.24 7.61 -4.17
N LEU A 234 6.58 6.44 -3.66
CA LEU A 234 7.27 6.29 -2.37
C LEU A 234 8.80 6.36 -2.58
N PRO A 235 9.58 6.68 -1.54
CA PRO A 235 11.02 6.54 -1.57
C PRO A 235 11.44 5.13 -1.94
N ARG A 236 12.63 5.00 -2.50
CA ARG A 236 13.20 3.66 -2.69
C ARG A 236 13.59 3.10 -1.33
N MET A 237 13.07 1.94 -1.01
CA MET A 237 13.30 1.18 0.21
C MET A 237 13.67 -0.25 -0.18
N PRO A 238 14.52 -0.95 0.59
CA PRO A 238 14.88 -2.35 0.29
C PRO A 238 13.64 -3.24 0.17
N GLN A 239 12.75 -3.17 1.16
CA GLN A 239 11.48 -3.88 1.22
C GLN A 239 10.47 -3.00 1.95
N GLY A 240 9.74 -2.21 1.19
CA GLY A 240 8.83 -1.24 1.75
C GLY A 240 7.52 -1.88 2.18
N GLU A 241 7.27 -1.99 3.49
CA GLU A 241 6.14 -2.73 4.03
C GLU A 241 5.16 -1.87 4.84
N THR A 242 5.55 -0.71 5.38
CA THR A 242 4.68 0.00 6.32
C THR A 242 4.26 1.38 5.86
N ILE A 243 3.02 1.79 6.17
CA ILE A 243 2.54 3.16 5.99
C ILE A 243 1.55 3.55 7.09
N ALA A 244 1.78 4.68 7.75
CA ALA A 244 0.91 5.21 8.79
C ALA A 244 0.58 6.68 8.55
N ALA A 245 -0.66 7.09 8.76
CA ALA A 245 -1.05 8.49 8.74
C ALA A 245 -0.56 9.22 10.01
N ALA A 246 -0.12 10.46 9.84
CA ALA A 246 0.06 11.37 10.98
C ALA A 246 -1.32 11.85 11.47
N ASP A 247 -1.37 12.27 12.73
CA ASP A 247 -2.60 12.78 13.36
C ASP A 247 -3.18 14.03 12.68
N ILE A 248 -2.36 14.76 11.95
CA ILE A 248 -2.76 16.05 11.36
C ILE A 248 -2.27 16.15 9.92
N GLY A 249 -3.20 16.48 9.06
CA GLY A 249 -2.96 16.84 7.67
C GLY A 249 -2.71 15.65 6.74
N GLN A 250 -2.34 15.95 5.52
CA GLN A 250 -2.10 14.98 4.46
C GLN A 250 -0.66 14.43 4.55
N VAL A 251 -0.27 13.90 5.71
CA VAL A 251 1.08 13.40 5.96
C VAL A 251 1.02 11.92 6.31
N VAL A 252 1.92 11.16 5.72
CA VAL A 252 2.13 9.75 6.06
C VAL A 252 3.61 9.49 6.40
N TYR A 253 3.81 8.45 7.18
CA TYR A 253 5.10 7.85 7.46
C TYR A 253 5.17 6.51 6.74
N ALA A 254 6.23 6.28 5.97
CA ALA A 254 6.42 5.04 5.22
C ALA A 254 7.76 4.42 5.59
N GLY A 255 7.74 3.17 5.95
CA GLY A 255 8.89 2.40 6.40
C GLY A 255 9.17 1.17 5.55
N SER A 256 10.21 0.45 5.93
CA SER A 256 10.72 -0.76 5.28
C SER A 256 11.05 -1.79 6.34
N GLU A 257 11.00 -3.03 5.99
CA GLU A 257 11.69 -4.08 6.71
C GLU A 257 13.20 -3.90 6.72
N GLY A 258 13.85 -4.69 7.55
CA GLY A 258 15.29 -4.73 7.71
C GLY A 258 15.75 -3.97 8.96
N THR A 259 16.93 -4.34 9.46
CA THR A 259 17.57 -3.68 10.60
C THR A 259 17.97 -2.26 10.23
N ASP A 260 17.90 -1.32 11.19
CA ASP A 260 18.20 0.11 11.00
C ASP A 260 17.42 0.74 9.85
N SER A 261 16.17 0.29 9.63
CA SER A 261 15.35 0.76 8.53
C SER A 261 14.88 2.20 8.73
N ALA A 262 14.88 2.97 7.62
CA ALA A 262 14.44 4.36 7.63
C ALA A 262 12.92 4.45 7.51
N VAL A 263 12.31 5.31 8.33
CA VAL A 263 10.93 5.74 8.18
C VAL A 263 10.92 7.15 7.59
N TYR A 264 10.27 7.29 6.46
CA TYR A 264 10.18 8.54 5.71
C TYR A 264 8.87 9.25 5.99
N ARG A 265 8.95 10.57 6.15
CA ARG A 265 7.79 11.44 6.23
C ARG A 265 7.50 12.04 4.86
N LEU A 266 6.25 11.89 4.40
CA LEU A 266 5.80 12.35 3.10
C LEU A 266 4.47 13.10 3.21
N ARG A 267 4.26 14.04 2.29
CA ARG A 267 2.95 14.66 2.11
C ARG A 267 2.18 13.93 1.01
N VAL A 268 0.97 13.48 1.32
CA VAL A 268 0.06 12.90 0.33
C VAL A 268 -0.53 14.01 -0.52
N PRO A 269 -0.59 13.87 -1.84
CA PRO A 269 -1.19 14.87 -2.71
C PRO A 269 -2.67 15.10 -2.39
N GLY A 270 -3.08 16.38 -2.39
CA GLY A 270 -4.48 16.76 -2.21
C GLY A 270 -5.36 16.28 -3.37
N PRO A 271 -6.71 16.23 -3.18
CA PRO A 271 -7.63 15.95 -4.26
C PRO A 271 -7.51 17.04 -5.33
N GLY A 272 -7.37 16.65 -6.60
CA GLY A 272 -7.29 17.59 -7.75
C GLY A 272 -5.89 18.14 -8.05
N ALA A 273 -4.86 17.75 -7.37
CA ALA A 273 -3.48 18.02 -7.79
C ALA A 273 -3.13 17.05 -8.94
N ASP A 274 -3.62 17.36 -10.13
CA ASP A 274 -3.17 16.67 -11.35
C ASP A 274 -1.67 16.91 -11.50
N GLY A 275 -0.90 15.81 -11.47
CA GLY A 275 0.56 15.88 -11.52
C GLY A 275 1.04 16.50 -12.82
N GLU A 276 1.38 17.75 -12.73
CA GLU A 276 2.14 18.43 -13.78
C GLU A 276 3.52 17.74 -13.84
N THR A 277 3.68 16.94 -14.88
CA THR A 277 4.96 16.31 -15.25
C THR A 277 6.02 17.39 -15.36
N GLY A 278 7.10 17.22 -14.64
CA GLY A 278 8.26 18.07 -14.54
C GLY A 278 8.60 18.91 -15.78
N ARG A 279 8.16 20.14 -15.79
CA ARG A 279 8.75 21.18 -16.62
C ARG A 279 10.03 21.59 -15.91
N ARG A 280 11.16 21.35 -16.54
CA ARG A 280 12.45 21.87 -16.09
C ARG A 280 12.33 23.40 -15.97
N PRO A 281 12.79 24.05 -14.89
CA PRO A 281 12.89 25.49 -14.83
C PRO A 281 13.97 25.93 -15.82
N GLY A 282 13.57 26.49 -16.97
CA GLY A 282 14.57 27.07 -17.85
C GLY A 282 14.18 27.28 -19.31
N GLU A 283 12.99 26.97 -19.77
CA GLU A 283 12.61 27.33 -21.13
C GLU A 283 11.59 28.49 -21.15
N ARG A 284 12.13 29.71 -21.27
CA ARG A 284 11.35 30.88 -21.68
C ARG A 284 10.98 30.72 -23.15
N SER A 285 9.69 30.57 -23.42
CA SER A 285 9.15 30.71 -24.78
C SER A 285 9.26 32.16 -25.22
N THR A 286 10.18 32.44 -26.12
CA THR A 286 10.11 33.64 -26.96
C THR A 286 9.39 33.28 -28.24
N ALA A 287 8.11 33.62 -28.32
CA ALA A 287 7.40 33.65 -29.58
C ALA A 287 7.79 34.94 -30.32
N ALA A 288 8.47 34.80 -31.44
CA ALA A 288 8.55 35.83 -32.45
C ALA A 288 8.41 35.16 -33.82
N SER A 289 7.38 35.61 -34.50
CA SER A 289 7.05 35.32 -35.89
C SER A 289 8.11 35.86 -36.86
N GLY A 290 8.42 35.08 -37.91
CA GLY A 290 9.24 35.53 -39.02
C GLY A 290 9.32 34.48 -40.12
N HIS A 291 8.55 34.64 -41.15
CA HIS A 291 8.66 33.94 -42.42
C HIS A 291 9.98 34.26 -43.11
N THR A 292 10.63 33.27 -43.73
CA THR A 292 11.21 33.39 -45.11
C THR A 292 11.69 32.02 -45.62
N ASP A 293 11.58 31.87 -46.91
CA ASP A 293 11.71 30.74 -47.84
C ASP A 293 13.09 30.07 -47.94
N VAL A 294 13.04 28.78 -48.19
CA VAL A 294 13.72 27.72 -49.02
C VAL A 294 15.02 28.14 -49.79
N PRO A 295 16.04 27.25 -50.05
CA PRO A 295 15.87 26.00 -50.76
C PRO A 295 16.71 24.76 -50.32
N ALA A 296 16.33 23.62 -50.89
CA ALA A 296 16.84 22.29 -50.78
C ALA A 296 18.30 22.07 -51.23
N ALA A 297 19.00 21.12 -50.63
CA ALA A 297 20.13 20.41 -51.21
C ALA A 297 20.22 18.95 -50.75
N THR A 298 20.50 18.10 -51.68
CA THR A 298 20.52 16.64 -51.77
C THR A 298 21.72 16.01 -51.02
N PRO A 299 21.65 14.71 -50.62
CA PRO A 299 22.69 14.04 -49.84
C PRO A 299 23.78 13.40 -50.70
N PRO A 300 24.92 13.01 -50.13
CA PRO A 300 25.76 11.96 -50.70
C PRO A 300 25.89 10.72 -49.82
N SER A 301 26.03 9.65 -50.51
CA SER A 301 26.12 8.24 -50.33
C SER A 301 27.20 7.72 -49.38
N THR A 302 26.88 6.57 -48.80
CA THR A 302 27.73 5.59 -48.09
C THR A 302 28.96 5.12 -48.86
N PRO A 303 29.99 4.55 -48.16
CA PRO A 303 30.21 3.12 -48.23
C PRO A 303 30.66 2.43 -46.90
N PRO A 304 30.89 1.09 -46.93
CA PRO A 304 30.69 0.19 -45.83
C PRO A 304 32.01 -0.29 -45.17
N SER A 305 31.96 -0.81 -43.94
CA SER A 305 32.83 -1.92 -43.49
C SER A 305 32.47 -2.47 -42.10
N THR A 306 32.23 -3.74 -42.08
CA THR A 306 32.78 -4.85 -41.29
C THR A 306 32.82 -4.74 -39.77
N GLY A 307 31.97 -5.44 -39.09
CA GLY A 307 32.28 -6.65 -38.34
C GLY A 307 32.73 -6.47 -36.90
N SER A 308 31.89 -6.81 -35.99
CA SER A 308 32.12 -7.83 -34.95
C SER A 308 30.95 -7.81 -33.94
N GLY A 309 30.37 -8.95 -33.73
CA GLY A 309 29.20 -9.14 -32.90
C GLY A 309 29.53 -9.03 -31.41
N THR A 310 28.68 -8.34 -30.71
CA THR A 310 28.42 -8.56 -29.30
C THR A 310 26.91 -8.65 -29.12
N ALA A 311 26.48 -9.80 -28.63
CA ALA A 311 25.09 -10.13 -28.41
C ALA A 311 24.45 -9.11 -27.45
N GLN A 312 23.45 -8.38 -27.92
CA GLN A 312 22.55 -7.63 -27.07
C GLN A 312 21.64 -8.64 -26.35
N LEU A 313 21.90 -8.85 -25.07
CA LEU A 313 20.96 -9.54 -24.18
C LEU A 313 19.72 -8.67 -23.98
N ALA A 314 18.58 -9.26 -24.29
CA ALA A 314 17.27 -8.64 -24.27
C ALA A 314 16.82 -8.25 -22.84
N PRO A 315 15.94 -7.25 -22.70
CA PRO A 315 15.53 -6.67 -21.39
C PRO A 315 14.58 -7.55 -20.54
N TRP A 316 14.49 -8.84 -20.83
CA TRP A 316 13.56 -9.76 -20.13
C TRP A 316 14.11 -10.33 -18.80
N LEU A 317 15.38 -10.04 -18.46
CA LEU A 317 16.04 -10.60 -17.26
C LEU A 317 15.76 -9.80 -15.97
N MET A 318 15.11 -8.65 -16.03
CA MET A 318 14.81 -7.86 -14.84
C MET A 318 13.46 -8.19 -14.18
N ALA A 319 12.54 -8.85 -14.91
CA ALA A 319 11.27 -9.32 -14.32
C ALA A 319 11.43 -10.66 -13.56
N GLY A 320 12.48 -11.43 -13.85
CA GLY A 320 12.73 -12.71 -13.18
C GLY A 320 13.43 -12.58 -11.81
N GLY A 321 14.05 -11.43 -11.52
CA GLY A 321 14.81 -11.25 -10.27
C GLY A 321 13.92 -11.07 -9.04
N VAL A 322 12.79 -10.38 -9.18
CA VAL A 322 11.84 -10.14 -8.07
C VAL A 322 11.09 -11.43 -7.72
N LEU A 323 10.66 -12.19 -8.74
CA LEU A 323 10.02 -13.50 -8.52
C LEU A 323 10.98 -14.53 -7.88
N ALA A 324 12.29 -14.46 -8.17
CA ALA A 324 13.28 -15.33 -7.56
C ALA A 324 13.55 -14.99 -6.09
N LEU A 325 13.42 -13.72 -5.69
CA LEU A 325 13.58 -13.29 -4.31
C LEU A 325 12.36 -13.69 -3.44
N ILE A 326 11.15 -13.57 -3.97
CA ILE A 326 9.92 -14.01 -3.30
C ILE A 326 9.94 -15.54 -3.12
N ALA A 327 10.34 -16.30 -4.17
CA ALA A 327 10.49 -17.75 -4.07
C ALA A 327 11.65 -18.18 -3.13
N ALA A 328 12.71 -17.36 -3.00
CA ALA A 328 13.80 -17.64 -2.09
C ALA A 328 13.43 -17.39 -0.62
N ALA A 329 12.62 -16.36 -0.34
CA ALA A 329 12.09 -16.11 1.00
C ALA A 329 11.18 -17.26 1.46
N ALA A 330 10.27 -17.73 0.61
CA ALA A 330 9.42 -18.88 0.89
C ALA A 330 10.22 -20.20 1.06
N ALA A 331 11.31 -20.39 0.29
CA ALA A 331 12.15 -21.60 0.39
C ALA A 331 13.05 -21.60 1.64
N VAL A 332 13.46 -20.44 2.15
CA VAL A 332 14.21 -20.33 3.40
C VAL A 332 13.27 -20.59 4.59
N ARG A 333 12.01 -20.14 4.53
CA ARG A 333 11.00 -20.47 5.53
C ARG A 333 10.73 -21.97 5.65
N ARG A 334 10.65 -22.72 4.54
CA ARG A 334 10.43 -24.20 4.54
C ARG A 334 11.56 -25.04 5.15
N ARG A 335 12.72 -24.47 5.45
CA ARG A 335 13.85 -25.20 6.06
C ARG A 335 14.02 -24.97 7.57
N ARG A 336 13.14 -24.18 8.20
CA ARG A 336 13.21 -23.85 9.62
C ARG A 336 12.10 -24.46 10.48
N TRP A 337 11.27 -25.36 9.87
CA TRP A 337 10.28 -26.19 10.59
C TRP A 337 10.68 -27.67 10.50
#